data_6a4a8791134d22d5b0b756ddd33b71ff
#
_entry.id   6a4a8791134d22d5b0b756ddd33b71ff
#
_cell.length_a   1.000
_cell.length_b   1.000
_cell.length_c   1.000
_cell.angle_alpha   90.00
_cell.angle_beta   90.00
_cell.angle_gamma   90.00
#
_symmetry.space_group_name_H-M   'P 1'
#
loop_
_entity.id
_entity.type
_entity.pdbx_description
1 polymer ?
#
loop_
_entity_poly.entity_id
_entity_poly.type
_entity_poly.pdbx_seq_one_letter_code
_entity_poly.pdbx_strand_id
1 'polypeptide(L)'
;GVRQTELTMNIAILTFEGFNELDSFIAASIMNRMKEFGWNVQITCPSEYVTSMNGVTVLAQQPLEFANTADAVLFGSGLQTRNIAEDSSILSRLSLNPDKQLICGQCSGALLLSVLGLLNKVPACTDLTTKPWVIESGVEVLNQAFFAKGNIATAGGCLASKYLAAWIISKLADKVSAETAIHYVAPVGEKEVTTNHCMSVISEYI
;
A
#
# COMPACT_ATOMS: atom_id res chain seq x y z
N GLY A 1 26.66 3.28 27.80
CA GLY A 1 26.22 3.10 26.42
C GLY A 1 24.85 3.72 26.23
N VAL A 2 24.75 4.73 25.39
CA VAL A 2 23.47 5.30 24.96
C VAL A 2 22.77 4.21 24.17
N ARG A 3 21.66 3.64 24.70
CA ARG A 3 20.75 2.83 23.90
C ARG A 3 20.19 3.75 22.83
N GLN A 4 20.60 3.57 21.58
CA GLN A 4 19.82 4.05 20.46
C GLN A 4 18.45 3.40 20.61
N THR A 5 17.43 4.21 20.91
CA THR A 5 16.04 3.80 20.73
C THR A 5 15.89 3.47 19.27
N GLU A 6 15.78 2.19 18.92
CA GLU A 6 15.44 1.77 17.58
C GLU A 6 14.10 2.41 17.24
N LEU A 7 14.11 3.31 16.24
CA LEU A 7 12.88 3.93 15.75
C LEU A 7 12.04 2.84 15.07
N THR A 8 10.97 2.41 15.74
CA THR A 8 10.02 1.49 15.15
C THR A 8 9.26 2.19 14.04
N MET A 9 9.30 1.62 12.83
CA MET A 9 8.54 2.10 11.69
C MET A 9 7.28 1.24 11.55
N ASN A 10 6.11 1.83 11.72
CA ASN A 10 4.82 1.13 11.66
C ASN A 10 4.20 1.25 10.28
N ILE A 11 3.91 0.11 9.67
CA ILE A 11 3.29 0.02 8.35
C ILE A 11 1.98 -0.75 8.47
N ALA A 12 0.87 -0.11 8.11
CA ALA A 12 -0.44 -0.73 8.11
C ALA A 12 -0.81 -1.20 6.70
N ILE A 13 -1.02 -2.50 6.56
CA ILE A 13 -1.57 -3.10 5.33
C ILE A 13 -3.05 -3.34 5.57
N LEU A 14 -3.91 -2.49 5.02
CA LEU A 14 -5.35 -2.59 5.21
C LEU A 14 -5.94 -3.67 4.32
N THR A 15 -6.54 -4.65 4.97
CA THR A 15 -7.23 -5.77 4.31
C THR A 15 -8.65 -5.84 4.82
N PHE A 16 -9.59 -5.85 3.89
CA PHE A 16 -11.03 -5.91 4.18
C PHE A 16 -11.58 -7.26 3.74
N GLU A 17 -12.83 -7.56 4.07
CA GLU A 17 -13.48 -8.77 3.58
C GLU A 17 -13.42 -8.84 2.05
N GLY A 18 -13.03 -9.98 1.50
CA GLY A 18 -12.83 -10.16 0.05
C GLY A 18 -11.54 -9.58 -0.50
N PHE A 19 -10.55 -9.26 0.35
CA PHE A 19 -9.30 -8.65 -0.08
C PHE A 19 -8.51 -9.55 -1.04
N ASN A 20 -7.69 -8.92 -1.88
CA ASN A 20 -6.75 -9.61 -2.75
C ASN A 20 -5.45 -9.92 -1.98
N GLU A 21 -5.24 -11.19 -1.61
CA GLU A 21 -4.04 -11.59 -0.88
C GLU A 21 -2.77 -11.47 -1.73
N LEU A 22 -2.88 -11.57 -3.05
CA LEU A 22 -1.69 -11.48 -3.89
C LEU A 22 -1.00 -10.11 -3.72
N ASP A 23 -1.70 -9.03 -4.04
CA ASP A 23 -1.08 -7.70 -4.01
C ASP A 23 -0.80 -7.20 -2.59
N SER A 24 -1.66 -7.54 -1.62
CA SER A 24 -1.44 -7.18 -0.23
C SER A 24 -0.20 -7.88 0.34
N PHE A 25 -0.03 -9.16 0.05
CA PHE A 25 1.10 -9.93 0.58
C PHE A 25 2.41 -9.69 -0.17
N ILE A 26 2.37 -9.31 -1.45
CA ILE A 26 3.57 -8.82 -2.15
C ILE A 26 4.15 -7.61 -1.40
N ALA A 27 3.35 -6.61 -1.14
CA ALA A 27 3.80 -5.41 -0.45
C ALA A 27 4.27 -5.72 0.97
N ALA A 28 3.48 -6.48 1.73
CA ALA A 28 3.83 -6.88 3.10
C ALA A 28 5.15 -7.67 3.15
N SER A 29 5.33 -8.61 2.22
CA SER A 29 6.53 -9.45 2.18
C SER A 29 7.78 -8.66 1.82
N ILE A 30 7.69 -7.73 0.87
CA ILE A 30 8.81 -6.86 0.48
C ILE A 30 9.19 -5.96 1.65
N MET A 31 8.23 -5.31 2.29
CA MET A 31 8.52 -4.40 3.41
C MET A 31 9.00 -5.13 4.65
N ASN A 32 8.62 -6.40 4.84
CA ASN A 32 9.14 -7.23 5.92
C ASN A 32 10.64 -7.57 5.76
N ARG A 33 11.26 -7.30 4.61
CA ARG A 33 12.74 -7.36 4.49
C ARG A 33 13.41 -6.32 5.38
N MET A 34 12.65 -5.31 5.83
CA MET A 34 13.12 -4.26 6.73
C MET A 34 12.87 -4.58 8.21
N LYS A 35 12.36 -5.77 8.54
CA LYS A 35 12.00 -6.17 9.90
C LYS A 35 13.15 -6.02 10.90
N GLU A 36 14.35 -6.42 10.51
CA GLU A 36 15.54 -6.33 11.36
C GLU A 36 15.98 -4.88 11.64
N PHE A 37 15.48 -3.92 10.87
CA PHE A 37 15.74 -2.49 11.05
C PHE A 37 14.61 -1.78 11.81
N GLY A 38 13.75 -2.52 12.51
CA GLY A 38 12.68 -1.95 13.32
C GLY A 38 11.37 -1.73 12.60
N TRP A 39 11.20 -2.25 11.38
CA TRP A 39 9.94 -2.14 10.64
C TRP A 39 8.92 -3.14 11.16
N ASN A 40 7.75 -2.64 11.52
CA ASN A 40 6.61 -3.40 12.01
C ASN A 40 5.48 -3.36 10.96
N VAL A 41 5.48 -4.32 10.05
CA VAL A 41 4.51 -4.42 8.96
C VAL A 41 3.36 -5.32 9.41
N GLN A 42 2.16 -4.76 9.51
CA GLN A 42 1.02 -5.41 10.15
C GLN A 42 -0.20 -5.47 9.24
N ILE A 43 -0.76 -6.66 9.12
CA ILE A 43 -2.06 -6.87 8.47
C ILE A 43 -3.14 -6.27 9.37
N THR A 44 -3.83 -5.25 8.85
CA THR A 44 -4.71 -4.36 9.62
C THR A 44 -6.12 -4.50 9.08
N CYS A 45 -7.06 -4.90 9.94
CA CYS A 45 -8.40 -5.29 9.52
C CYS A 45 -9.48 -4.60 10.35
N PRO A 46 -10.70 -4.41 9.77
CA PRO A 46 -11.83 -3.85 10.51
C PRO A 46 -12.43 -4.80 11.54
N SER A 47 -12.12 -6.10 11.45
CA SER A 47 -12.62 -7.16 12.32
C SER A 47 -11.50 -8.14 12.67
N GLU A 48 -11.75 -9.04 13.62
CA GLU A 48 -10.75 -10.00 14.09
C GLU A 48 -10.23 -10.93 12.97
N TYR A 49 -11.10 -11.29 12.05
CA TYR A 49 -10.78 -12.12 10.89
C TYR A 49 -11.32 -11.48 9.62
N VAL A 50 -10.61 -11.66 8.52
CA VAL A 50 -11.12 -11.38 7.18
C VAL A 50 -10.77 -12.54 6.26
N THR A 51 -11.63 -12.80 5.28
CA THR A 51 -11.42 -13.85 4.28
C THR A 51 -11.13 -13.20 2.94
N SER A 52 -10.05 -13.63 2.29
CA SER A 52 -9.62 -13.10 1.00
C SER A 52 -10.55 -13.52 -0.14
N MET A 53 -10.36 -12.89 -1.30
CA MET A 53 -11.10 -13.24 -2.53
C MET A 53 -10.89 -14.68 -2.97
N ASN A 54 -9.78 -15.31 -2.59
CA ASN A 54 -9.48 -16.71 -2.92
C ASN A 54 -9.77 -17.67 -1.76
N GLY A 55 -10.47 -17.21 -0.72
CA GLY A 55 -10.95 -18.06 0.38
C GLY A 55 -9.96 -18.25 1.53
N VAL A 56 -8.87 -17.48 1.59
CA VAL A 56 -7.89 -17.55 2.67
C VAL A 56 -8.33 -16.65 3.82
N THR A 57 -8.60 -17.26 4.98
CA THR A 57 -8.95 -16.51 6.18
C THR A 57 -7.67 -16.12 6.94
N VAL A 58 -7.55 -14.85 7.27
CA VAL A 58 -6.43 -14.32 8.04
C VAL A 58 -6.91 -13.70 9.34
N LEU A 59 -6.10 -13.85 10.38
CA LEU A 59 -6.29 -13.16 11.64
C LEU A 59 -5.71 -11.74 11.51
N ALA A 60 -6.47 -10.75 11.92
CA ALA A 60 -5.96 -9.37 12.00
C ALA A 60 -4.79 -9.30 12.98
N GLN A 61 -3.68 -8.73 12.53
CA GLN A 61 -2.54 -8.44 13.41
C GLN A 61 -2.79 -7.16 14.20
N GLN A 62 -3.53 -6.23 13.59
CA GLN A 62 -3.91 -4.96 14.21
C GLN A 62 -5.35 -4.60 13.85
N PRO A 63 -6.07 -3.87 14.72
CA PRO A 63 -7.36 -3.29 14.38
C PRO A 63 -7.20 -2.14 13.38
N LEU A 64 -8.28 -1.74 12.74
CA LEU A 64 -8.26 -0.72 11.69
C LEU A 64 -7.64 0.61 12.15
N GLU A 65 -7.85 0.97 13.42
CA GLU A 65 -7.36 2.22 14.02
C GLU A 65 -5.82 2.30 14.06
N PHE A 66 -5.12 1.18 13.95
CA PHE A 66 -3.65 1.18 13.82
C PHE A 66 -3.18 2.01 12.64
N ALA A 67 -3.97 2.08 11.56
CA ALA A 67 -3.66 2.89 10.38
C ALA A 67 -3.53 4.38 10.73
N ASN A 68 -4.24 4.86 11.75
CA ASN A 68 -4.30 6.29 12.06
C ASN A 68 -2.98 6.84 12.65
N THR A 69 -2.14 5.97 13.17
CA THR A 69 -0.84 6.33 13.76
C THR A 69 0.35 5.68 13.04
N ALA A 70 0.11 4.93 11.98
CA ALA A 70 1.16 4.29 11.21
C ALA A 70 1.96 5.33 10.40
N ASP A 71 3.23 5.03 10.14
CA ASP A 71 4.10 5.86 9.30
C ASP A 71 3.74 5.76 7.83
N ALA A 72 3.26 4.59 7.42
CA ALA A 72 2.70 4.37 6.09
C ALA A 72 1.45 3.48 6.17
N VAL A 73 0.50 3.78 5.29
CA VAL A 73 -0.77 3.05 5.18
C VAL A 73 -0.96 2.62 3.74
N LEU A 74 -1.22 1.34 3.52
CA LEU A 74 -1.49 0.79 2.20
C LEU A 74 -2.88 0.19 2.17
N PHE A 75 -3.77 0.79 1.38
CA PHE A 75 -5.11 0.25 1.14
C PHE A 75 -4.99 -0.87 0.11
N GLY A 76 -5.22 -2.12 0.55
CA GLY A 76 -5.26 -3.27 -0.34
C GLY A 76 -6.49 -3.23 -1.26
N SER A 77 -6.43 -4.03 -2.31
CA SER A 77 -7.55 -4.22 -3.23
C SER A 77 -8.47 -5.35 -2.78
N GLY A 78 -9.63 -5.48 -3.39
CA GLY A 78 -10.54 -6.59 -3.11
C GLY A 78 -11.87 -6.48 -3.83
N LEU A 79 -12.68 -7.53 -3.67
CA LEU A 79 -13.99 -7.65 -4.32
C LEU A 79 -15.05 -6.74 -3.71
N GLN A 80 -14.89 -6.34 -2.43
CA GLN A 80 -15.89 -5.59 -1.68
C GLN A 80 -15.58 -4.10 -1.60
N THR A 81 -14.58 -3.60 -2.33
CA THR A 81 -14.13 -2.22 -2.22
C THR A 81 -15.25 -1.21 -2.43
N ARG A 82 -16.15 -1.43 -3.40
CA ARG A 82 -17.29 -0.53 -3.64
C ARG A 82 -18.26 -0.48 -2.45
N ASN A 83 -18.51 -1.63 -1.81
CA ASN A 83 -19.36 -1.69 -0.62
C ASN A 83 -18.70 -0.97 0.56
N ILE A 84 -17.39 -1.15 0.72
CA ILE A 84 -16.60 -0.50 1.77
C ILE A 84 -16.61 1.03 1.56
N ALA A 85 -16.51 1.48 0.31
CA ALA A 85 -16.55 2.90 -0.05
C ALA A 85 -17.86 3.59 0.37
N GLU A 86 -18.94 2.82 0.56
CA GLU A 86 -20.25 3.30 1.02
C GLU A 86 -20.53 2.97 2.48
N ASP A 87 -19.59 2.34 3.19
CA ASP A 87 -19.77 1.90 4.57
C ASP A 87 -19.19 2.92 5.56
N SER A 88 -20.05 3.81 6.04
CA SER A 88 -19.65 4.85 7.01
C SER A 88 -19.17 4.27 8.34
N SER A 89 -19.61 3.07 8.72
CA SER A 89 -19.16 2.42 9.97
C SER A 89 -17.69 2.02 9.92
N ILE A 90 -17.19 1.73 8.72
CA ILE A 90 -15.76 1.44 8.48
C ILE A 90 -14.99 2.75 8.27
N LEU A 91 -15.43 3.57 7.33
CA LEU A 91 -14.69 4.77 6.92
C LEU A 91 -14.53 5.79 8.07
N SER A 92 -15.51 5.90 8.96
CA SER A 92 -15.44 6.81 10.11
C SER A 92 -14.36 6.44 11.13
N ARG A 93 -13.86 5.19 11.09
CA ARG A 93 -12.76 4.73 11.94
C ARG A 93 -11.39 5.17 11.45
N LEU A 94 -11.32 5.68 10.21
CA LEU A 94 -10.06 6.13 9.59
C LEU A 94 -9.94 7.65 9.71
N SER A 95 -8.83 8.10 10.29
CA SER A 95 -8.45 9.50 10.42
C SER A 95 -6.97 9.63 10.02
N LEU A 96 -6.75 9.75 8.71
CA LEU A 96 -5.41 9.75 8.12
C LEU A 96 -4.92 11.18 7.88
N ASN A 97 -3.61 11.38 7.99
CA ASN A 97 -3.00 12.68 7.77
C ASN A 97 -1.86 12.58 6.74
N PRO A 98 -2.10 13.01 5.49
CA PRO A 98 -1.09 12.96 4.44
C PRO A 98 0.11 13.88 4.67
N ASP A 99 0.02 14.82 5.62
CA ASP A 99 1.17 15.67 5.99
C ASP A 99 2.20 14.90 6.83
N LYS A 100 1.78 13.80 7.46
CA LYS A 100 2.61 13.02 8.39
C LYS A 100 2.79 11.57 8.00
N GLN A 101 1.93 11.06 7.12
CA GLN A 101 1.90 9.65 6.74
C GLN A 101 2.07 9.49 5.24
N LEU A 102 2.74 8.42 4.81
CA LEU A 102 2.62 7.95 3.44
C LEU A 102 1.31 7.16 3.31
N ILE A 103 0.51 7.48 2.31
CA ILE A 103 -0.79 6.83 2.11
C ILE A 103 -0.86 6.31 0.68
N CYS A 104 -1.07 5.01 0.55
CA CYS A 104 -1.03 4.30 -0.71
C CYS A 104 -2.34 3.57 -1.00
N GLY A 105 -2.68 3.47 -2.28
CA GLY A 105 -3.81 2.66 -2.76
C GLY A 105 -3.35 1.68 -3.83
N GLN A 106 -3.62 0.41 -3.62
CA GLN A 106 -3.36 -0.67 -4.56
C GLN A 106 -4.64 -1.02 -5.31
N CYS A 107 -4.62 -0.94 -6.62
CA CYS A 107 -5.76 -1.31 -7.47
C CYS A 107 -7.06 -0.63 -6.98
N SER A 108 -8.08 -1.39 -6.59
CA SER A 108 -9.34 -0.84 -6.10
C SER A 108 -9.19 -0.01 -4.82
N GLY A 109 -8.09 -0.18 -4.08
CA GLY A 109 -7.77 0.66 -2.92
C GLY A 109 -7.71 2.16 -3.25
N ALA A 110 -7.42 2.52 -4.49
CA ALA A 110 -7.45 3.90 -4.96
C ALA A 110 -8.86 4.53 -4.82
N LEU A 111 -9.92 3.74 -4.97
CA LEU A 111 -11.28 4.23 -4.78
C LEU A 111 -11.52 4.67 -3.33
N LEU A 112 -10.96 3.93 -2.36
CA LEU A 112 -11.07 4.31 -0.94
C LEU A 112 -10.32 5.60 -0.65
N LEU A 113 -9.15 5.81 -1.25
CA LEU A 113 -8.45 7.09 -1.14
C LEU A 113 -9.30 8.23 -1.67
N SER A 114 -9.99 8.02 -2.80
CA SER A 114 -10.86 9.03 -3.39
C SER A 114 -12.01 9.40 -2.47
N VAL A 115 -12.74 8.41 -1.92
CA VAL A 115 -13.89 8.69 -1.05
C VAL A 115 -13.47 9.27 0.30
N LEU A 116 -12.24 9.06 0.73
CA LEU A 116 -11.67 9.68 1.93
C LEU A 116 -11.15 11.11 1.66
N GLY A 117 -11.28 11.61 0.44
CA GLY A 117 -10.85 12.96 0.08
C GLY A 117 -9.33 13.12 -0.10
N LEU A 118 -8.61 12.03 -0.28
CA LEU A 118 -7.13 12.03 -0.34
C LEU A 118 -6.58 12.20 -1.77
N LEU A 119 -7.42 12.14 -2.79
CA LEU A 119 -7.01 12.28 -4.20
C LEU A 119 -7.45 13.61 -4.83
N ASN A 120 -7.66 14.64 -4.04
CA ASN A 120 -7.98 15.97 -4.58
C ASN A 120 -6.78 16.52 -5.35
N LYS A 121 -6.96 16.71 -6.68
CA LYS A 121 -5.90 17.14 -7.61
C LYS A 121 -4.70 16.18 -7.66
N VAL A 122 -4.89 14.93 -7.30
CA VAL A 122 -3.88 13.87 -7.38
C VAL A 122 -4.36 12.82 -8.39
N PRO A 123 -3.73 12.71 -9.55
CA PRO A 123 -4.02 11.61 -10.48
C PRO A 123 -3.74 10.26 -9.83
N ALA A 124 -4.45 9.22 -10.27
CA ALA A 124 -4.32 7.90 -9.68
C ALA A 124 -4.14 6.80 -10.72
N CYS A 125 -3.45 5.76 -10.29
CA CYS A 125 -3.41 4.46 -10.96
C CYS A 125 -4.37 3.52 -10.25
N THR A 126 -5.02 2.64 -11.00
CA THR A 126 -5.92 1.62 -10.47
C THR A 126 -6.00 0.46 -11.45
N ASP A 127 -6.66 -0.62 -11.09
CA ASP A 127 -6.91 -1.73 -12.00
C ASP A 127 -7.99 -1.38 -13.05
N LEU A 128 -8.01 -2.14 -14.14
CA LEU A 128 -8.92 -1.88 -15.25
C LEU A 128 -10.39 -2.02 -14.87
N THR A 129 -10.72 -2.91 -13.94
CA THR A 129 -12.10 -3.12 -13.49
C THR A 129 -12.62 -1.95 -12.66
N THR A 130 -11.78 -1.40 -11.77
CA THR A 130 -12.16 -0.29 -10.86
C THR A 130 -12.08 1.07 -11.54
N LYS A 131 -11.31 1.18 -12.62
CA LYS A 131 -11.08 2.45 -13.34
C LYS A 131 -12.34 3.30 -13.56
N PRO A 132 -13.47 2.75 -14.08
CA PRO A 132 -14.66 3.57 -14.29
C PRO A 132 -15.20 4.22 -13.01
N TRP A 133 -15.11 3.53 -11.88
CA TRP A 133 -15.60 4.04 -10.59
C TRP A 133 -14.70 5.12 -10.01
N VAL A 134 -13.40 4.99 -10.21
CA VAL A 134 -12.43 6.03 -9.79
C VAL A 134 -12.63 7.29 -10.63
N ILE A 135 -12.82 7.15 -11.94
CA ILE A 135 -13.14 8.28 -12.84
C ILE A 135 -14.45 8.95 -12.40
N GLU A 136 -15.49 8.18 -12.14
CA GLU A 136 -16.79 8.68 -11.68
C GLU A 136 -16.67 9.48 -10.38
N SER A 137 -15.74 9.12 -9.51
CA SER A 137 -15.46 9.86 -8.27
C SER A 137 -14.76 11.20 -8.48
N GLY A 138 -14.41 11.55 -9.73
CA GLY A 138 -13.80 12.85 -10.09
C GLY A 138 -12.27 12.82 -10.19
N VAL A 139 -11.66 11.67 -10.18
CA VAL A 139 -10.20 11.50 -10.22
C VAL A 139 -9.74 11.20 -11.65
N GLU A 140 -8.66 11.87 -12.08
CA GLU A 140 -7.97 11.52 -13.32
C GLU A 140 -7.25 10.18 -13.14
N VAL A 141 -7.58 9.18 -13.98
CA VAL A 141 -6.93 7.88 -13.95
C VAL A 141 -5.89 7.78 -15.05
N LEU A 142 -4.66 7.47 -14.67
CA LEU A 142 -3.53 7.33 -15.56
C LEU A 142 -3.43 5.89 -16.10
N ASN A 143 -2.96 5.74 -17.32
CA ASN A 143 -2.67 4.44 -17.92
C ASN A 143 -1.20 4.07 -17.66
N GLN A 144 -0.88 3.81 -16.40
CA GLN A 144 0.46 3.41 -15.97
C GLN A 144 0.38 2.62 -14.67
N ALA A 145 1.48 1.96 -14.30
CA ALA A 145 1.52 1.06 -13.17
C ALA A 145 1.61 1.77 -11.82
N PHE A 146 2.21 2.96 -11.77
CA PHE A 146 2.51 3.66 -10.53
C PHE A 146 2.53 5.18 -10.75
N PHE A 147 2.03 5.90 -9.77
CA PHE A 147 2.13 7.37 -9.70
C PHE A 147 2.13 7.81 -8.25
N ALA A 148 2.91 8.81 -7.92
CA ALA A 148 2.87 9.45 -6.62
C ALA A 148 2.92 10.96 -6.73
N LYS A 149 2.28 11.65 -5.79
CA LYS A 149 2.37 13.10 -5.60
C LYS A 149 2.40 13.40 -4.11
N GLY A 150 3.47 14.03 -3.64
CA GLY A 150 3.66 14.22 -2.20
C GLY A 150 3.75 12.89 -1.48
N ASN A 151 2.92 12.71 -0.48
CA ASN A 151 2.86 11.50 0.34
C ASN A 151 1.77 10.50 -0.10
N ILE A 152 1.15 10.72 -1.24
CA ILE A 152 0.09 9.87 -1.78
C ILE A 152 0.61 9.11 -3.00
N ALA A 153 0.43 7.79 -3.01
CA ALA A 153 0.82 6.95 -4.13
C ALA A 153 -0.26 5.92 -4.45
N THR A 154 -0.40 5.61 -5.72
CA THR A 154 -1.32 4.56 -6.19
C THR A 154 -0.64 3.68 -7.22
N ALA A 155 -1.08 2.43 -7.30
CA ALA A 155 -0.59 1.46 -8.27
C ALA A 155 -1.75 0.64 -8.84
N GLY A 156 -1.62 0.25 -10.10
CA GLY A 156 -2.63 -0.55 -10.80
C GLY A 156 -2.03 -1.82 -11.39
N GLY A 157 -2.74 -2.93 -11.18
CA GLY A 157 -2.28 -4.27 -11.47
C GLY A 157 -1.63 -4.92 -10.26
N CYS A 158 -1.95 -6.19 -9.98
CA CYS A 158 -1.50 -6.85 -8.73
C CYS A 158 0.01 -6.81 -8.55
N LEU A 159 0.76 -7.07 -9.60
CA LEU A 159 2.23 -7.12 -9.53
C LEU A 159 2.88 -5.73 -9.39
N ALA A 160 2.12 -4.66 -9.60
CA ALA A 160 2.58 -3.29 -9.34
C ALA A 160 2.70 -2.96 -7.85
N SER A 161 2.23 -3.84 -6.97
CA SER A 161 2.38 -3.72 -5.52
C SER A 161 3.84 -3.55 -5.09
N LYS A 162 4.78 -4.13 -5.84
CA LYS A 162 6.21 -3.95 -5.59
C LYS A 162 6.66 -2.49 -5.68
N TYR A 163 6.04 -1.70 -6.55
CA TYR A 163 6.38 -0.28 -6.69
C TYR A 163 5.98 0.52 -5.45
N LEU A 164 4.81 0.21 -4.89
CA LEU A 164 4.38 0.85 -3.64
C LEU A 164 5.32 0.51 -2.49
N ALA A 165 5.69 -0.77 -2.35
CA ALA A 165 6.62 -1.21 -1.31
C ALA A 165 7.99 -0.55 -1.46
N ALA A 166 8.55 -0.54 -2.67
CA ALA A 166 9.85 0.09 -2.94
C ALA A 166 9.79 1.61 -2.69
N TRP A 167 8.70 2.27 -3.07
CA TRP A 167 8.52 3.70 -2.82
C TRP A 167 8.46 4.01 -1.32
N ILE A 168 7.69 3.24 -0.56
CA ILE A 168 7.60 3.41 0.90
C ILE A 168 8.98 3.23 1.54
N ILE A 169 9.70 2.16 1.18
CA ILE A 169 11.05 1.94 1.73
C ILE A 169 12.00 3.08 1.36
N SER A 170 11.97 3.54 0.11
CA SER A 170 12.83 4.63 -0.34
C SER A 170 12.54 5.93 0.42
N LYS A 171 11.28 6.22 0.69
CA LYS A 171 10.85 7.45 1.37
C LYS A 171 11.13 7.43 2.87
N LEU A 172 10.93 6.28 3.53
CA LEU A 172 11.06 6.16 5.00
C LEU A 172 12.45 5.69 5.43
N ALA A 173 13.21 5.04 4.57
CA ALA A 173 14.58 4.63 4.83
C ALA A 173 15.52 5.23 3.78
N ASP A 174 15.82 4.47 2.73
CA ASP A 174 16.68 4.92 1.63
C ASP A 174 16.52 4.05 0.38
N LYS A 175 17.11 4.51 -0.73
CA LYS A 175 17.04 3.78 -2.01
C LYS A 175 17.77 2.44 -1.98
N VAL A 176 18.88 2.36 -1.27
CA VAL A 176 19.69 1.13 -1.19
C VAL A 176 18.89 0.03 -0.49
N SER A 177 18.17 0.35 0.57
CA SER A 177 17.28 -0.59 1.26
C SER A 177 16.16 -1.08 0.35
N ALA A 178 15.56 -0.19 -0.45
CA ALA A 178 14.53 -0.56 -1.41
C ALA A 178 15.09 -1.51 -2.49
N GLU A 179 16.25 -1.19 -3.07
CA GLU A 179 16.93 -2.05 -4.04
C GLU A 179 17.22 -3.43 -3.46
N THR A 180 17.71 -3.49 -2.24
CA THR A 180 18.02 -4.76 -1.56
C THR A 180 16.76 -5.60 -1.35
N ALA A 181 15.65 -4.98 -0.93
CA ALA A 181 14.38 -5.67 -0.72
C ALA A 181 13.82 -6.22 -2.05
N ILE A 182 13.84 -5.44 -3.11
CA ILE A 182 13.37 -5.88 -4.43
C ILE A 182 14.27 -6.99 -5.00
N HIS A 183 15.57 -6.83 -4.87
CA HIS A 183 16.54 -7.85 -5.32
C HIS A 183 16.28 -9.20 -4.64
N TYR A 184 15.97 -9.20 -3.36
CA TYR A 184 15.67 -10.42 -2.62
C TYR A 184 14.48 -11.20 -3.22
N VAL A 185 13.40 -10.51 -3.57
CA VAL A 185 12.17 -11.15 -4.07
C VAL A 185 12.18 -11.37 -5.59
N ALA A 186 13.12 -10.78 -6.29
CA ALA A 186 13.21 -10.91 -7.76
C ALA A 186 13.59 -12.33 -8.18
N PRO A 187 13.14 -12.77 -9.37
CA PRO A 187 13.48 -14.09 -9.87
C PRO A 187 14.99 -14.28 -10.05
N VAL A 188 15.46 -15.50 -9.79
CA VAL A 188 16.86 -15.88 -10.07
C VAL A 188 17.13 -15.73 -11.57
N GLY A 189 18.23 -15.08 -11.91
CA GLY A 189 18.59 -14.77 -13.30
C GLY A 189 18.02 -13.44 -13.81
N GLU A 190 17.09 -12.84 -13.08
CA GLU A 190 16.42 -11.59 -13.45
C GLU A 190 16.55 -10.52 -12.36
N LYS A 191 17.36 -10.75 -11.34
CA LYS A 191 17.43 -9.88 -10.15
C LYS A 191 17.83 -8.45 -10.50
N GLU A 192 18.85 -8.26 -11.31
CA GLU A 192 19.33 -6.93 -11.69
C GLU A 192 18.30 -6.20 -12.58
N VAL A 193 17.77 -6.89 -13.58
CA VAL A 193 16.74 -6.31 -14.48
C VAL A 193 15.50 -5.90 -13.71
N THR A 194 15.00 -6.75 -12.83
CA THR A 194 13.81 -6.50 -12.02
C THR A 194 14.04 -5.32 -11.08
N THR A 195 15.17 -5.32 -10.38
CA THR A 195 15.53 -4.26 -9.43
C THR A 195 15.68 -2.91 -10.14
N ASN A 196 16.46 -2.88 -11.22
CA ASN A 196 16.70 -1.66 -11.98
C ASN A 196 15.41 -1.11 -12.58
N HIS A 197 14.54 -1.97 -13.11
CA HIS A 197 13.25 -1.54 -13.64
C HIS A 197 12.36 -0.94 -12.54
N CYS A 198 12.24 -1.63 -11.41
CA CYS A 198 11.44 -1.14 -10.28
C CYS A 198 11.92 0.26 -9.83
N MET A 199 13.22 0.42 -9.64
CA MET A 199 13.78 1.70 -9.23
C MET A 199 13.58 2.80 -10.27
N SER A 200 13.66 2.47 -11.57
CA SER A 200 13.39 3.42 -12.65
C SER A 200 11.95 3.91 -12.65
N VAL A 201 10.99 3.06 -12.31
CA VAL A 201 9.56 3.42 -12.24
C VAL A 201 9.30 4.42 -11.13
N ILE A 202 9.92 4.26 -9.98
CA ILE A 202 9.63 5.11 -8.80
C ILE A 202 10.57 6.32 -8.65
N SER A 203 11.68 6.37 -9.38
CA SER A 203 12.78 7.33 -9.13
C SER A 203 12.35 8.80 -9.17
N GLU A 204 11.46 9.20 -10.07
CA GLU A 204 10.99 10.58 -10.17
C GLU A 204 10.02 10.99 -9.07
N TYR A 205 9.56 10.03 -8.25
CA TYR A 205 8.57 10.25 -7.19
C TYR A 205 9.15 10.18 -5.76
N ILE A 206 10.47 10.08 -5.68
CA ILE A 206 11.15 9.99 -4.38
C ILE A 206 11.66 11.36 -3.93
#